data_30490f3e1d16f1e6f8f55f07b18ed28a
#
_entry.id   30490f3e1d16f1e6f8f55f07b18ed28a
#
_cell.length_a   1.000
_cell.length_b   1.000
_cell.length_c   1.000
_cell.angle_alpha   90.00
_cell.angle_beta   90.00
_cell.angle_gamma   90.00
#
_symmetry.space_group_name_H-M   'P 1'
#
loop_
_entity.id
_entity.type
_entity.pdbx_description
1 polymer ?
#
loop_
_entity_poly.entity_id
_entity_poly.type
_entity_poly.pdbx_seq_one_letter_code
_entity_poly.pdbx_strand_id
1 'polypeptide(L)'
;MRIAAVIIAFGSVALFCGCSTYIPPSGRADLSAISSFTMQESFAAKPAAVFPASIAAVRVQGPKYRSYYTEREGGVYGDGRYSLITVKEVEDDSDFDRISRMPDVGGLISISRLLLPQTLKSDRELREAAARLKADMLLLYTFDTSFHDNDESVALNVITLGLSPTRRVVVHVAASALVIDTRTGFIYAALESNEKREVRTNAWESRETADRARRDAEKAAFKSLAGEFEKNWSKIVDRAKKGA
;
A
#
# COMPACT_ATOMS: atom_id res chain seq x y z
N MET A 1 18.56 -41.85 42.57
CA MET A 1 18.64 -40.36 42.58
C MET A 1 19.20 -39.71 41.30
N ARG A 2 19.70 -40.45 40.30
CA ARG A 2 20.30 -39.84 39.06
C ARG A 2 19.32 -39.75 37.85
N ILE A 3 18.22 -40.48 37.87
CA ILE A 3 17.24 -40.50 36.77
C ILE A 3 16.24 -39.32 36.87
N ALA A 4 15.90 -38.88 38.08
CA ALA A 4 15.00 -37.77 38.33
C ALA A 4 15.55 -36.40 37.88
N ALA A 5 16.88 -36.20 37.89
CA ALA A 5 17.54 -34.97 37.51
C ALA A 5 17.57 -34.74 35.99
N VAL A 6 17.52 -35.82 35.18
CA VAL A 6 17.56 -35.72 33.72
C VAL A 6 16.18 -35.31 33.15
N ILE A 7 15.10 -35.72 33.79
CA ILE A 7 13.73 -35.40 33.36
C ILE A 7 13.40 -33.92 33.63
N ILE A 8 13.93 -33.33 34.70
CA ILE A 8 13.74 -31.91 35.04
C ILE A 8 14.50 -30.97 34.07
N ALA A 9 15.70 -31.41 33.60
CA ALA A 9 16.47 -30.63 32.65
C ALA A 9 15.82 -30.59 31.24
N PHE A 10 15.10 -31.63 30.83
CA PHE A 10 14.41 -31.66 29.54
C PHE A 10 13.09 -30.87 29.55
N GLY A 11 12.44 -30.74 30.71
CA GLY A 11 11.20 -29.97 30.88
C GLY A 11 11.38 -28.45 30.83
N SER A 12 12.59 -27.94 31.14
CA SER A 12 12.86 -26.49 31.22
C SER A 12 13.18 -25.83 29.87
N VAL A 13 13.46 -26.61 28.81
CA VAL A 13 13.79 -26.09 27.47
C VAL A 13 12.53 -25.79 26.65
N ALA A 14 11.38 -26.34 27.04
CA ALA A 14 10.14 -26.22 26.28
C ALA A 14 9.37 -24.90 26.49
N LEU A 15 9.82 -23.99 27.36
CA LEU A 15 9.06 -22.80 27.76
C LEU A 15 9.45 -21.49 27.04
N PHE A 16 10.35 -21.53 26.06
CA PHE A 16 10.75 -20.33 25.30
C PHE A 16 10.31 -20.31 23.84
N CYS A 17 9.32 -21.09 23.45
CA CYS A 17 8.65 -20.85 22.17
C CYS A 17 7.77 -19.60 22.29
N GLY A 18 8.40 -18.44 22.22
CA GLY A 18 7.69 -17.17 22.01
C GLY A 18 6.94 -17.26 20.68
N CYS A 19 5.62 -17.45 20.74
CA CYS A 19 4.74 -17.32 19.57
C CYS A 19 4.81 -15.87 19.07
N SER A 20 5.76 -15.61 18.19
CA SER A 20 5.83 -14.31 17.54
C SER A 20 4.81 -14.29 16.40
N THR A 21 3.73 -13.55 16.59
CA THR A 21 2.66 -13.42 15.62
C THR A 21 3.11 -12.56 14.43
N TYR A 22 2.73 -12.95 13.20
CA TYR A 22 2.87 -12.10 12.02
C TYR A 22 2.03 -10.83 12.23
N ILE A 23 2.58 -9.68 11.83
CA ILE A 23 1.88 -8.40 11.86
C ILE A 23 1.33 -8.15 10.45
N PRO A 24 0.03 -8.37 10.20
CA PRO A 24 -0.56 -8.02 8.92
C PRO A 24 -0.57 -6.49 8.75
N PRO A 25 -0.55 -5.98 7.51
CA PRO A 25 -0.70 -4.57 7.28
C PRO A 25 -2.05 -4.08 7.81
N SER A 26 -2.05 -2.94 8.47
CA SER A 26 -3.30 -2.24 8.79
C SER A 26 -3.91 -1.69 7.49
N GLY A 27 -5.24 -1.62 7.42
CA GLY A 27 -6.01 -1.43 6.21
C GLY A 27 -5.69 -0.20 5.37
N ARG A 28 -6.37 -0.10 4.24
CA ARG A 28 -6.28 1.02 3.30
C ARG A 28 -6.67 2.34 3.94
N ALA A 29 -6.21 3.45 3.35
CA ALA A 29 -6.79 4.75 3.61
C ALA A 29 -8.22 4.81 3.04
N ASP A 30 -9.16 5.38 3.80
CA ASP A 30 -10.48 5.69 3.26
C ASP A 30 -10.38 6.97 2.42
N LEU A 31 -10.17 6.79 1.12
CA LEU A 31 -10.00 7.90 0.18
C LEU A 31 -11.25 8.77 0.09
N SER A 32 -12.45 8.23 0.34
CA SER A 32 -13.69 8.99 0.36
C SER A 32 -13.78 9.91 1.59
N ALA A 33 -13.35 9.43 2.75
CA ALA A 33 -13.33 10.20 3.98
C ALA A 33 -12.21 11.25 4.04
N ILE A 34 -11.16 11.08 3.24
CA ILE A 34 -10.05 12.05 3.12
C ILE A 34 -10.48 13.28 2.32
N SER A 35 -11.42 13.14 1.37
CA SER A 35 -11.89 14.27 0.56
C SER A 35 -12.39 15.41 1.44
N SER A 36 -11.88 16.61 1.18
CA SER A 36 -12.27 17.82 1.88
C SER A 36 -13.50 18.49 1.28
N PHE A 37 -14.07 17.95 0.20
CA PHE A 37 -15.15 18.56 -0.56
C PHE A 37 -16.53 18.05 -0.14
N THR A 38 -17.46 18.99 0.00
CA THR A 38 -18.90 18.71 0.02
C THR A 38 -19.36 18.28 -1.39
N MET A 39 -20.55 17.70 -1.48
CA MET A 39 -21.16 17.35 -2.76
C MET A 39 -21.27 18.58 -3.68
N GLN A 40 -21.69 19.74 -3.15
CA GLN A 40 -21.83 20.98 -3.91
C GLN A 40 -20.49 21.47 -4.46
N GLU A 41 -19.45 21.47 -3.64
CA GLU A 41 -18.09 21.84 -4.06
C GLU A 41 -17.55 20.88 -5.14
N SER A 42 -17.84 19.58 -4.99
CA SER A 42 -17.44 18.55 -5.98
C SER A 42 -18.09 18.80 -7.35
N PHE A 43 -19.36 19.23 -7.40
CA PHE A 43 -20.03 19.60 -8.65
C PHE A 43 -19.51 20.94 -9.23
N ALA A 44 -19.07 21.84 -8.37
CA ALA A 44 -18.53 23.15 -8.79
C ALA A 44 -17.07 23.06 -9.26
N ALA A 45 -16.31 22.05 -8.78
CA ALA A 45 -14.91 21.86 -9.13
C ALA A 45 -14.74 21.61 -10.65
N LYS A 46 -13.80 22.32 -11.27
CA LYS A 46 -13.46 22.18 -12.69
C LYS A 46 -12.01 21.73 -12.84
N PRO A 47 -11.68 21.00 -13.91
CA PRO A 47 -10.30 20.69 -14.23
C PRO A 47 -9.51 21.99 -14.47
N ALA A 48 -8.28 22.04 -13.96
CA ALA A 48 -7.39 23.20 -14.10
C ALA A 48 -5.92 22.81 -14.40
N ALA A 49 -5.66 21.50 -14.64
CA ALA A 49 -4.33 21.03 -14.97
C ALA A 49 -3.89 21.56 -16.35
N VAL A 50 -2.62 21.98 -16.43
CA VAL A 50 -1.99 22.45 -17.67
C VAL A 50 -1.14 21.33 -18.24
N PHE A 51 -1.21 21.12 -19.55
CA PHE A 51 -0.46 20.05 -20.22
C PHE A 51 0.75 20.59 -21.02
N PRO A 52 1.88 19.86 -21.01
CA PRO A 52 2.13 18.57 -20.31
C PRO A 52 2.02 18.72 -18.79
N ALA A 53 1.24 17.83 -18.14
CA ALA A 53 0.94 17.93 -16.71
C ALA A 53 2.03 17.27 -15.85
N SER A 54 2.52 17.98 -14.83
CA SER A 54 3.38 17.42 -13.79
C SER A 54 2.53 16.69 -12.75
N ILE A 55 2.94 15.47 -12.36
CA ILE A 55 2.19 14.59 -11.48
C ILE A 55 2.96 14.39 -10.17
N ALA A 56 2.34 14.69 -9.04
CA ALA A 56 2.85 14.30 -7.72
C ALA A 56 2.24 12.96 -7.32
N ALA A 57 3.07 11.96 -7.01
CA ALA A 57 2.60 10.64 -6.58
C ALA A 57 2.81 10.44 -5.08
N VAL A 58 1.84 9.80 -4.41
CA VAL A 58 1.91 9.55 -2.98
C VAL A 58 1.14 8.30 -2.57
N ARG A 59 1.78 7.44 -1.79
CA ARG A 59 1.14 6.30 -1.12
C ARG A 59 0.61 6.73 0.24
N VAL A 60 -0.67 6.48 0.47
CA VAL A 60 -1.30 6.65 1.77
C VAL A 60 -1.92 5.33 2.25
N GLN A 61 -1.98 5.17 3.56
CA GLN A 61 -2.59 4.00 4.21
C GLN A 61 -3.45 4.46 5.39
N GLY A 62 -4.21 3.55 5.96
CA GLY A 62 -5.06 3.83 7.12
C GLY A 62 -4.29 4.49 8.27
N PRO A 63 -5.01 5.10 9.23
CA PRO A 63 -4.38 5.78 10.37
C PRO A 63 -3.51 4.82 11.18
N LYS A 64 -2.33 5.30 11.60
CA LYS A 64 -1.34 4.53 12.37
C LYS A 64 -0.96 3.22 11.65
N TYR A 65 -0.74 3.30 10.34
CA TYR A 65 -0.39 2.14 9.53
C TYR A 65 0.79 1.37 10.13
N ARG A 66 0.69 0.04 10.12
CA ARG A 66 1.71 -0.89 10.56
C ARG A 66 1.74 -2.07 9.61
N SER A 67 2.94 -2.59 9.34
CA SER A 67 3.16 -3.83 8.63
C SER A 67 4.41 -4.52 9.21
N TYR A 68 4.62 -5.78 8.92
CA TYR A 68 5.83 -6.49 9.32
C TYR A 68 7.11 -5.76 8.83
N TYR A 69 7.07 -5.17 7.64
CA TYR A 69 8.18 -4.40 7.09
C TYR A 69 8.37 -3.07 7.82
N THR A 70 7.31 -2.27 7.98
CA THR A 70 7.43 -0.93 8.57
C THR A 70 7.78 -0.94 10.05
N GLU A 71 7.49 -2.02 10.78
CA GLU A 71 7.93 -2.20 12.16
C GLU A 71 9.45 -2.39 12.28
N ARG A 72 10.09 -2.89 11.24
CA ARG A 72 11.55 -3.14 11.22
C ARG A 72 12.33 -2.00 10.58
N GLU A 73 11.83 -1.46 9.49
CA GLU A 73 12.54 -0.51 8.63
C GLU A 73 12.02 0.94 8.78
N GLY A 74 10.87 1.12 9.44
CA GLY A 74 10.22 2.43 9.52
C GLY A 74 9.51 2.81 8.23
N GLY A 75 9.45 4.11 7.94
CA GLY A 75 8.87 4.61 6.67
C GLY A 75 7.40 4.97 6.73
N VAL A 76 6.82 5.09 7.94
CA VAL A 76 5.47 5.62 8.15
C VAL A 76 5.57 7.02 8.73
N TYR A 77 4.78 7.95 8.20
CA TYR A 77 4.75 9.34 8.64
C TYR A 77 3.32 9.83 8.81
N GLY A 78 3.17 10.71 9.80
CA GLY A 78 1.93 11.41 10.09
C GLY A 78 0.97 10.61 10.96
N ASP A 79 0.18 11.36 11.69
CA ASP A 79 -0.96 10.91 12.47
C ASP A 79 -2.25 11.57 11.92
N GLY A 80 -3.42 11.14 12.41
CA GLY A 80 -4.69 11.68 11.94
C GLY A 80 -5.52 10.66 11.17
N ARG A 81 -6.12 11.05 10.05
CA ARG A 81 -7.05 10.19 9.28
C ARG A 81 -6.36 9.17 8.38
N TYR A 82 -5.10 9.41 8.06
CA TYR A 82 -4.28 8.52 7.25
C TYR A 82 -2.81 8.66 7.60
N SER A 83 -2.00 7.71 7.15
CA SER A 83 -0.54 7.73 7.25
C SER A 83 0.07 7.79 5.85
N LEU A 84 1.16 8.53 5.71
CA LEU A 84 1.97 8.56 4.50
C LEU A 84 3.01 7.44 4.55
N ILE A 85 3.19 6.72 3.48
CA ILE A 85 4.27 5.75 3.33
C ILE A 85 5.41 6.39 2.55
N THR A 86 6.57 6.51 3.21
CA THR A 86 7.73 7.23 2.68
C THR A 86 8.82 6.32 2.10
N VAL A 87 8.64 5.01 2.24
CA VAL A 87 9.55 4.00 1.70
C VAL A 87 8.94 3.36 0.45
N LYS A 88 9.75 3.15 -0.57
CA LYS A 88 9.39 2.37 -1.74
C LYS A 88 9.60 0.89 -1.44
N GLU A 89 8.62 0.26 -0.83
CA GLU A 89 8.67 -1.14 -0.45
C GLU A 89 8.23 -2.06 -1.59
N VAL A 90 7.26 -1.61 -2.37
CA VAL A 90 6.57 -2.40 -3.39
C VAL A 90 6.53 -1.71 -4.76
N GLU A 91 6.79 -0.42 -4.81
CA GLU A 91 6.84 0.37 -6.02
C GLU A 91 8.16 0.15 -6.76
N ASP A 92 8.08 -0.11 -8.06
CA ASP A 92 9.25 -0.19 -8.93
C ASP A 92 9.49 1.16 -9.63
N ASP A 93 10.74 1.62 -9.63
CA ASP A 93 11.09 2.87 -10.31
C ASP A 93 10.79 2.80 -11.81
N SER A 94 10.85 1.60 -12.42
CA SER A 94 10.48 1.40 -13.82
C SER A 94 9.02 1.70 -14.14
N ASP A 95 8.10 1.50 -13.18
CA ASP A 95 6.68 1.84 -13.36
C ASP A 95 6.49 3.38 -13.35
N PHE A 96 7.18 4.08 -12.46
CA PHE A 96 7.19 5.55 -12.44
C PHE A 96 7.85 6.15 -13.69
N ASP A 97 8.96 5.58 -14.14
CA ASP A 97 9.65 5.98 -15.37
C ASP A 97 8.76 5.82 -16.61
N ARG A 98 7.98 4.73 -16.65
CA ARG A 98 7.04 4.47 -17.75
C ARG A 98 5.92 5.51 -17.77
N ILE A 99 5.35 5.86 -16.63
CA ILE A 99 4.35 6.92 -16.51
C ILE A 99 4.95 8.28 -16.93
N SER A 100 6.15 8.60 -16.47
CA SER A 100 6.80 9.89 -16.76
C SER A 100 7.11 10.13 -18.24
N ARG A 101 7.22 9.05 -19.05
CA ARG A 101 7.50 9.09 -20.49
C ARG A 101 6.22 9.13 -21.34
N MET A 102 5.04 9.10 -20.74
CA MET A 102 3.79 9.14 -21.49
C MET A 102 3.58 10.51 -22.16
N PRO A 103 2.89 10.57 -23.31
CA PRO A 103 2.50 11.84 -23.93
C PRO A 103 1.70 12.72 -22.95
N ASP A 104 1.88 14.02 -23.03
CA ASP A 104 1.22 15.00 -22.15
C ASP A 104 1.57 14.88 -20.64
N VAL A 105 2.56 14.06 -20.24
CA VAL A 105 3.14 14.04 -18.89
C VAL A 105 4.38 14.91 -18.86
N GLY A 106 4.40 15.94 -18.00
CA GLY A 106 5.52 16.84 -17.82
C GLY A 106 6.58 16.33 -16.84
N GLY A 107 6.25 15.30 -16.07
CA GLY A 107 7.13 14.65 -15.11
C GLY A 107 6.34 14.02 -13.96
N LEU A 108 6.99 13.13 -13.20
CA LEU A 108 6.43 12.49 -12.02
C LEU A 108 7.36 12.72 -10.81
N ILE A 109 6.80 13.18 -9.69
CA ILE A 109 7.54 13.57 -8.49
C ILE A 109 6.88 12.90 -7.28
N SER A 110 7.66 12.26 -6.41
CA SER A 110 7.14 11.72 -5.14
C SER A 110 7.02 12.82 -4.09
N ILE A 111 5.92 12.84 -3.33
CA ILE A 111 5.73 13.78 -2.21
C ILE A 111 6.61 13.36 -1.04
N SER A 112 7.43 14.30 -0.55
CA SER A 112 8.25 14.12 0.65
C SER A 112 7.48 14.52 1.90
N ARG A 113 7.68 13.78 3.01
CA ARG A 113 7.15 14.13 4.35
C ARG A 113 7.56 15.52 4.82
N LEU A 114 8.66 16.06 4.30
CA LEU A 114 9.14 17.41 4.66
C LEU A 114 8.18 18.52 4.23
N LEU A 115 7.27 18.25 3.31
CA LEU A 115 6.28 19.20 2.82
C LEU A 115 4.93 19.08 3.53
N LEU A 116 4.80 18.16 4.48
CA LEU A 116 3.54 17.82 5.13
C LEU A 116 3.54 18.13 6.62
N PRO A 117 2.40 18.55 7.19
CA PRO A 117 2.24 18.64 8.64
C PRO A 117 2.23 17.26 9.28
N GLN A 118 2.52 17.18 10.58
CA GLN A 118 2.48 15.92 11.33
C GLN A 118 1.08 15.31 11.35
N THR A 119 0.03 16.12 11.49
CA THR A 119 -1.35 15.65 11.54
C THR A 119 -2.00 15.76 10.17
N LEU A 120 -2.35 14.61 9.58
CA LEU A 120 -2.92 14.49 8.23
C LEU A 120 -4.44 14.31 8.34
N LYS A 121 -5.22 15.28 7.85
CA LYS A 121 -6.68 15.35 8.04
C LYS A 121 -7.47 15.12 6.76
N SER A 122 -6.96 15.60 5.63
CA SER A 122 -7.68 15.61 4.35
C SER A 122 -6.72 15.53 3.17
N ASP A 123 -7.25 15.46 1.95
CA ASP A 123 -6.50 15.56 0.71
C ASP A 123 -5.84 16.93 0.51
N ARG A 124 -6.31 17.96 1.23
CA ARG A 124 -5.84 19.33 1.11
C ARG A 124 -4.35 19.44 1.41
N GLU A 125 -3.86 18.81 2.50
CA GLU A 125 -2.46 18.84 2.86
C GLU A 125 -1.57 18.22 1.77
N LEU A 126 -2.06 17.16 1.12
CA LEU A 126 -1.36 16.52 0.00
C LEU A 126 -1.36 17.41 -1.25
N ARG A 127 -2.49 18.06 -1.56
CA ARG A 127 -2.56 19.01 -2.67
C ARG A 127 -1.71 20.26 -2.44
N GLU A 128 -1.64 20.77 -1.22
CA GLU A 128 -0.74 21.86 -0.86
C GLU A 128 0.73 21.46 -1.02
N ALA A 129 1.13 20.24 -0.64
CA ALA A 129 2.46 19.71 -0.87
C ALA A 129 2.75 19.54 -2.39
N ALA A 130 1.81 19.01 -3.16
CA ALA A 130 1.90 18.90 -4.62
C ALA A 130 2.04 20.27 -5.29
N ALA A 131 1.30 21.29 -4.82
CA ALA A 131 1.39 22.66 -5.31
C ALA A 131 2.79 23.29 -5.05
N ARG A 132 3.40 23.01 -3.90
CA ARG A 132 4.79 23.43 -3.62
C ARG A 132 5.80 22.81 -4.58
N LEU A 133 5.54 21.59 -5.05
CA LEU A 133 6.32 20.90 -6.07
C LEU A 133 5.96 21.32 -7.51
N LYS A 134 5.04 22.27 -7.68
CA LYS A 134 4.51 22.71 -8.98
C LYS A 134 3.85 21.59 -9.78
N ALA A 135 3.33 20.58 -9.10
CA ALA A 135 2.57 19.52 -9.76
C ALA A 135 1.13 19.98 -10.09
N ASP A 136 0.67 19.65 -11.29
CA ASP A 136 -0.68 19.96 -11.77
C ASP A 136 -1.70 18.94 -11.27
N MET A 137 -1.25 17.69 -11.10
CA MET A 137 -2.09 16.58 -10.67
C MET A 137 -1.45 15.84 -9.49
N LEU A 138 -2.30 15.26 -8.65
CA LEU A 138 -1.95 14.36 -7.56
C LEU A 138 -2.42 12.95 -7.89
N LEU A 139 -1.49 11.99 -7.96
CA LEU A 139 -1.77 10.55 -7.99
C LEU A 139 -1.68 10.01 -6.55
N LEU A 140 -2.84 9.86 -5.94
CA LEU A 140 -3.02 9.37 -4.57
C LEU A 140 -3.42 7.89 -4.61
N TYR A 141 -2.60 6.98 -4.02
CA TYR A 141 -2.90 5.54 -4.05
C TYR A 141 -2.75 4.87 -2.70
N THR A 142 -3.46 3.74 -2.54
CA THR A 142 -3.52 2.95 -1.31
C THR A 142 -3.67 1.46 -1.64
N PHE A 143 -3.27 0.60 -0.70
CA PHE A 143 -3.46 -0.85 -0.79
C PHE A 143 -4.40 -1.35 0.31
N ASP A 144 -5.30 -2.24 -0.06
CA ASP A 144 -6.11 -3.04 0.84
C ASP A 144 -5.65 -4.50 0.73
N THR A 145 -4.99 -4.99 1.77
CA THR A 145 -4.37 -6.32 1.76
C THR A 145 -5.03 -7.21 2.80
N SER A 146 -5.55 -8.34 2.36
CA SER A 146 -6.14 -9.36 3.22
C SER A 146 -5.44 -10.69 3.10
N PHE A 147 -5.40 -11.43 4.21
CA PHE A 147 -4.76 -12.73 4.33
C PHE A 147 -5.78 -13.79 4.66
N HIS A 148 -5.65 -14.94 3.97
CA HIS A 148 -6.37 -16.15 4.30
C HIS A 148 -5.34 -17.26 4.52
N ASP A 149 -5.28 -17.75 5.74
CA ASP A 149 -4.38 -18.82 6.16
C ASP A 149 -5.17 -20.11 6.36
N ASN A 150 -4.84 -21.16 5.63
CA ASN A 150 -5.45 -22.47 5.74
C ASN A 150 -4.40 -23.53 6.01
N ASP A 151 -4.54 -24.26 7.13
CA ASP A 151 -3.78 -25.47 7.37
C ASP A 151 -4.36 -26.64 6.58
N GLU A 152 -3.65 -27.11 5.56
CA GLU A 152 -4.11 -28.22 4.70
C GLU A 152 -4.01 -29.60 5.39
N SER A 153 -3.15 -29.76 6.42
CA SER A 153 -3.00 -31.01 7.15
C SER A 153 -2.39 -30.85 8.54
N VAL A 154 -3.24 -30.82 9.56
CA VAL A 154 -2.81 -30.81 10.96
C VAL A 154 -2.03 -32.07 11.34
N ALA A 155 -2.46 -33.24 10.83
CA ALA A 155 -1.80 -34.52 11.12
C ALA A 155 -0.36 -34.55 10.59
N LEU A 156 -0.11 -34.03 9.40
CA LEU A 156 1.22 -33.99 8.81
C LEU A 156 2.15 -33.01 9.57
N ASN A 157 1.62 -31.88 10.02
CA ASN A 157 2.35 -30.92 10.85
C ASN A 157 2.81 -31.53 12.18
N VAL A 158 1.99 -32.34 12.81
CA VAL A 158 2.34 -33.03 14.06
C VAL A 158 3.45 -34.08 13.83
N ILE A 159 3.34 -34.89 12.77
CA ILE A 159 4.31 -35.94 12.44
C ILE A 159 5.67 -35.33 12.05
N THR A 160 5.67 -34.24 11.31
CA THR A 160 6.90 -33.61 10.81
C THR A 160 7.43 -32.51 11.73
N LEU A 161 6.88 -32.34 12.94
CA LEU A 161 7.19 -31.26 13.88
C LEU A 161 7.10 -29.87 13.23
N GLY A 162 6.15 -29.70 12.30
CA GLY A 162 5.93 -28.43 11.61
C GLY A 162 6.90 -28.14 10.44
N LEU A 163 7.75 -29.07 10.05
CA LEU A 163 8.68 -28.89 8.92
C LEU A 163 8.01 -29.08 7.55
N SER A 164 6.84 -29.72 7.50
CA SER A 164 6.12 -29.92 6.23
C SER A 164 5.48 -28.60 5.74
N PRO A 165 5.53 -28.27 4.45
CA PRO A 165 4.88 -27.07 3.87
C PRO A 165 3.36 -27.27 3.70
N THR A 166 2.66 -27.48 4.81
CA THR A 166 1.20 -27.75 4.84
C THR A 166 0.35 -26.51 5.07
N ARG A 167 0.97 -25.36 5.38
CA ARG A 167 0.26 -24.09 5.50
C ARG A 167 0.18 -23.40 4.15
N ARG A 168 -1.03 -23.01 3.80
CA ARG A 168 -1.33 -22.27 2.59
C ARG A 168 -1.71 -20.84 2.95
N VAL A 169 -0.86 -19.89 2.59
CA VAL A 169 -1.12 -18.46 2.77
C VAL A 169 -1.61 -17.89 1.45
N VAL A 170 -2.81 -17.34 1.45
CA VAL A 170 -3.40 -16.65 0.30
C VAL A 170 -3.48 -15.17 0.63
N VAL A 171 -2.85 -14.35 -0.19
CA VAL A 171 -2.86 -12.89 -0.06
C VAL A 171 -3.68 -12.30 -1.18
N HIS A 172 -4.69 -11.52 -0.84
CA HIS A 172 -5.47 -10.71 -1.78
C HIS A 172 -5.11 -9.24 -1.58
N VAL A 173 -4.87 -8.53 -2.67
CA VAL A 173 -4.56 -7.10 -2.65
C VAL A 173 -5.46 -6.37 -3.63
N ALA A 174 -6.17 -5.36 -3.15
CA ALA A 174 -6.79 -4.34 -3.98
C ALA A 174 -5.93 -3.07 -3.90
N ALA A 175 -5.42 -2.60 -5.04
CA ALA A 175 -4.76 -1.32 -5.15
C ALA A 175 -5.72 -0.31 -5.77
N SER A 176 -5.93 0.82 -5.10
CA SER A 176 -6.86 1.87 -5.53
C SER A 176 -6.12 3.20 -5.65
N ALA A 177 -6.47 4.01 -6.67
CA ALA A 177 -5.89 5.33 -6.86
C ALA A 177 -6.93 6.36 -7.27
N LEU A 178 -6.69 7.61 -6.87
CA LEU A 178 -7.37 8.79 -7.36
C LEU A 178 -6.38 9.69 -8.11
N VAL A 179 -6.81 10.21 -9.26
CA VAL A 179 -6.11 11.27 -9.98
C VAL A 179 -6.87 12.57 -9.74
N ILE A 180 -6.25 13.49 -9.02
CA ILE A 180 -6.89 14.69 -8.48
C ILE A 180 -6.20 15.94 -9.03
N ASP A 181 -6.95 16.94 -9.42
CA ASP A 181 -6.43 18.28 -9.74
C ASP A 181 -5.85 18.92 -8.49
N THR A 182 -4.59 19.34 -8.53
CA THR A 182 -3.91 19.94 -7.39
C THR A 182 -4.56 21.26 -6.95
N ARG A 183 -5.04 22.08 -7.89
CA ARG A 183 -5.62 23.40 -7.61
C ARG A 183 -7.05 23.31 -7.14
N THR A 184 -7.88 22.56 -7.88
CA THR A 184 -9.33 22.57 -7.72
C THR A 184 -9.88 21.38 -6.94
N GLY A 185 -9.09 20.30 -6.77
CA GLY A 185 -9.54 19.05 -6.17
C GLY A 185 -10.48 18.24 -7.08
N PHE A 186 -10.66 18.63 -8.34
CA PHE A 186 -11.44 17.86 -9.31
C PHE A 186 -10.84 16.47 -9.50
N ILE A 187 -11.67 15.43 -9.44
CA ILE A 187 -11.24 14.04 -9.61
C ILE A 187 -11.33 13.67 -11.09
N TYR A 188 -10.18 13.50 -11.73
CA TYR A 188 -10.09 13.08 -13.13
C TYR A 188 -10.44 11.61 -13.33
N ALA A 189 -9.95 10.75 -12.43
CA ALA A 189 -10.20 9.32 -12.47
C ALA A 189 -10.11 8.68 -11.08
N ALA A 190 -10.86 7.60 -10.92
CA ALA A 190 -10.68 6.61 -9.85
C ALA A 190 -10.30 5.28 -10.53
N LEU A 191 -9.22 4.67 -10.09
CA LEU A 191 -8.62 3.47 -10.69
C LEU A 191 -8.51 2.40 -9.62
N GLU A 192 -8.65 1.14 -10.02
CA GLU A 192 -8.54 0.00 -9.12
C GLU A 192 -7.92 -1.19 -9.85
N SER A 193 -7.12 -1.96 -9.15
CA SER A 193 -6.59 -3.24 -9.60
C SER A 193 -6.62 -4.25 -8.47
N ASN A 194 -6.77 -5.53 -8.80
CA ASN A 194 -6.85 -6.61 -7.83
C ASN A 194 -5.85 -7.70 -8.19
N GLU A 195 -5.10 -8.16 -7.18
CA GLU A 195 -4.13 -9.24 -7.33
C GLU A 195 -4.30 -10.28 -6.22
N LYS A 196 -3.94 -11.51 -6.57
CA LYS A 196 -3.95 -12.64 -5.65
C LYS A 196 -2.62 -13.38 -5.74
N ARG A 197 -2.03 -13.69 -4.59
CA ARG A 197 -0.86 -14.56 -4.49
C ARG A 197 -1.12 -15.68 -3.50
N GLU A 198 -0.62 -16.85 -3.83
CA GLU A 198 -0.72 -18.04 -3.02
C GLU A 198 0.68 -18.62 -2.83
N VAL A 199 1.04 -18.90 -1.57
CA VAL A 199 2.33 -19.47 -1.20
C VAL A 199 2.12 -20.56 -0.18
N ARG A 200 2.87 -21.67 -0.33
CA ARG A 200 2.95 -22.73 0.68
C ARG A 200 4.13 -22.48 1.58
N THR A 201 3.94 -22.64 2.87
CA THR A 201 4.97 -22.44 3.89
C THR A 201 4.88 -23.50 4.98
N ASN A 202 5.96 -23.67 5.73
CA ASN A 202 5.97 -24.46 6.94
C ASN A 202 5.69 -23.60 8.18
N ALA A 203 5.52 -24.23 9.35
CA ALA A 203 5.19 -23.51 10.58
C ALA A 203 6.32 -22.57 11.07
N TRP A 204 7.57 -22.80 10.66
CA TRP A 204 8.76 -22.06 11.13
C TRP A 204 9.07 -20.82 10.29
N GLU A 205 8.82 -20.86 8.98
CA GLU A 205 9.12 -19.79 8.03
C GLU A 205 7.91 -18.88 7.74
N SER A 206 6.78 -19.11 8.43
CA SER A 206 5.49 -18.54 8.06
C SER A 206 5.45 -17.01 7.99
N ARG A 207 6.22 -16.28 8.81
CA ARG A 207 6.17 -14.82 8.87
C ARG A 207 6.90 -14.13 7.70
N GLU A 208 8.13 -14.52 7.45
CA GLU A 208 8.90 -13.96 6.34
C GLU A 208 8.31 -14.35 5.00
N THR A 209 7.80 -15.58 4.91
CA THR A 209 7.11 -16.07 3.71
C THR A 209 5.80 -15.34 3.50
N ALA A 210 5.01 -15.09 4.55
CA ALA A 210 3.78 -14.29 4.46
C ALA A 210 4.06 -12.86 4.05
N ASP A 211 5.10 -12.21 4.62
CA ASP A 211 5.48 -10.86 4.26
C ASP A 211 6.03 -10.76 2.83
N ARG A 212 6.80 -11.75 2.39
CA ARG A 212 7.26 -11.82 1.01
C ARG A 212 6.09 -11.96 0.04
N ALA A 213 5.15 -12.89 0.34
CA ALA A 213 3.95 -13.07 -0.48
C ALA A 213 3.10 -11.78 -0.54
N ARG A 214 2.99 -11.06 0.58
CA ARG A 214 2.33 -9.74 0.64
C ARG A 214 3.01 -8.75 -0.30
N ARG A 215 4.32 -8.57 -0.16
CA ARG A 215 5.08 -7.60 -0.99
C ARG A 215 5.01 -7.95 -2.47
N ASP A 216 5.11 -9.23 -2.82
CA ASP A 216 4.97 -9.69 -4.20
C ASP A 216 3.57 -9.42 -4.76
N ALA A 217 2.52 -9.61 -3.95
CA ALA A 217 1.16 -9.31 -4.34
C ALA A 217 0.91 -7.79 -4.48
N GLU A 218 1.37 -6.99 -3.51
CA GLU A 218 1.26 -5.52 -3.57
C GLU A 218 2.07 -4.93 -4.73
N LYS A 219 3.26 -5.47 -5.02
CA LYS A 219 4.07 -5.08 -6.19
C LYS A 219 3.36 -5.38 -7.50
N ALA A 220 2.75 -6.55 -7.62
CA ALA A 220 1.96 -6.92 -8.79
C ALA A 220 0.71 -6.01 -8.92
N ALA A 221 0.02 -5.73 -7.81
CA ALA A 221 -1.13 -4.83 -7.78
C ALA A 221 -0.73 -3.40 -8.19
N PHE A 222 0.41 -2.88 -7.72
CA PHE A 222 0.90 -1.57 -8.13
C PHE A 222 1.21 -1.53 -9.63
N LYS A 223 1.88 -2.54 -10.15
CA LYS A 223 2.18 -2.65 -11.59
C LYS A 223 0.89 -2.68 -12.44
N SER A 224 -0.11 -3.43 -12.00
CA SER A 224 -1.43 -3.49 -12.65
C SER A 224 -2.14 -2.13 -12.56
N LEU A 225 -2.08 -1.45 -11.41
CA LEU A 225 -2.65 -0.10 -11.21
C LEU A 225 -1.97 0.94 -12.12
N ALA A 226 -0.64 0.89 -12.25
CA ALA A 226 0.10 1.74 -13.18
C ALA A 226 -0.33 1.49 -14.63
N GLY A 227 -0.56 0.22 -15.01
CA GLY A 227 -1.12 -0.13 -16.31
C GLY A 227 -2.55 0.40 -16.53
N GLU A 228 -3.40 0.38 -15.51
CA GLU A 228 -4.73 0.99 -15.58
C GLU A 228 -4.64 2.53 -15.70
N PHE A 229 -3.71 3.17 -15.01
CA PHE A 229 -3.44 4.60 -15.19
C PHE A 229 -3.05 4.92 -16.64
N GLU A 230 -2.12 4.17 -17.23
CA GLU A 230 -1.68 4.35 -18.63
C GLU A 230 -2.84 4.19 -19.61
N LYS A 231 -3.65 3.14 -19.47
CA LYS A 231 -4.82 2.89 -20.34
C LYS A 231 -5.87 4.01 -20.27
N ASN A 232 -6.00 4.64 -19.11
CA ASN A 232 -7.00 5.70 -18.92
C ASN A 232 -6.44 7.11 -19.13
N TRP A 233 -5.11 7.25 -19.34
CA TRP A 233 -4.48 8.56 -19.43
C TRP A 233 -5.04 9.45 -20.52
N SER A 234 -5.26 8.94 -21.74
CA SER A 234 -5.87 9.71 -22.83
C SER A 234 -7.25 10.26 -22.46
N LYS A 235 -8.07 9.46 -21.76
CA LYS A 235 -9.39 9.90 -21.29
C LYS A 235 -9.29 11.00 -20.21
N ILE A 236 -8.27 10.91 -19.34
CA ILE A 236 -7.98 11.92 -18.32
C ILE A 236 -7.62 13.25 -19.01
N VAL A 237 -6.72 13.21 -19.99
CA VAL A 237 -6.31 14.39 -20.79
C VAL A 237 -7.51 14.99 -21.52
N ASP A 238 -8.32 14.17 -22.21
CA ASP A 238 -9.51 14.62 -22.91
C ASP A 238 -10.54 15.28 -21.99
N ARG A 239 -10.74 14.70 -20.80
CA ARG A 239 -11.64 15.23 -19.78
C ARG A 239 -11.16 16.59 -19.25
N ALA A 240 -9.86 16.71 -19.04
CA ALA A 240 -9.25 17.96 -18.63
C ALA A 240 -9.41 19.06 -19.70
N LYS A 241 -9.12 18.76 -20.96
CA LYS A 241 -9.22 19.70 -22.08
C LYS A 241 -10.67 20.12 -22.40
N LYS A 242 -11.66 19.25 -22.14
CA LYS A 242 -13.11 19.56 -22.40
C LYS A 242 -13.76 20.35 -21.25
N GLY A 243 -13.21 20.33 -20.06
CA GLY A 243 -13.78 21.01 -18.91
C GLY A 243 -13.11 22.35 -18.58
N ALA A 244 -12.08 22.73 -19.35
CA ALA A 244 -11.34 23.98 -19.20
C ALA A 244 -12.04 25.17 -19.87
#